data_84acfc7502ef96f577822002d09a94cd
#
_entry.id   84acfc7502ef96f577822002d09a94cd
#
_cell.length_a   1.000
_cell.length_b   1.000
_cell.length_c   1.000
_cell.angle_alpha   90.00
_cell.angle_beta   90.00
_cell.angle_gamma   90.00
#
_symmetry.space_group_name_H-M   'P 1'
#
loop_
_entity.id
_entity.type
_entity.pdbx_description
1 polymer ?
#
loop_
_entity_poly.entity_id
_entity_poly.type
_entity_poly.pdbx_seq_one_letter_code
_entity_poly.pdbx_strand_id
1 'polypeptide(L)'
;MYDNGVKLEQAYDGIHLPQSWMKENCVMELEIVPENDGDIRHHDWVQFPTDPLKAERALLRVGIPVFGKVQVQLSDSRFPDEVVRALDIRIGCYQQLNELSRVCAAFQEHDFAKLGAVCHLAKPEGAESVRHLAENLDQFDFAPGVHIPEELGRYMIQRSGHYKYDESLEEFYNYGDYGASRVLREDSKFVDRGYVSYHGTLTLEELMRNDSVESYQQEQEANMEGMAW
;
A
#
# COMPACT_ATOMS: atom_id res chain seq x y z
N MET A 1 -3.80 -8.30 -31.57
CA MET A 1 -3.79 -9.78 -31.69
C MET A 1 -2.40 -10.39 -31.47
N TYR A 2 -1.33 -9.61 -31.53
CA TYR A 2 0.06 -10.08 -31.33
C TYR A 2 0.53 -10.11 -29.89
N ASP A 3 -0.16 -9.42 -29.00
CA ASP A 3 0.22 -9.31 -27.58
C ASP A 3 -0.01 -10.59 -26.78
N ASN A 4 -1.06 -11.36 -27.12
CA ASN A 4 -1.41 -12.54 -26.35
C ASN A 4 -0.42 -13.69 -26.49
N GLY A 5 0.23 -13.82 -27.68
CA GLY A 5 1.19 -14.91 -27.93
C GLY A 5 2.48 -14.77 -27.11
N VAL A 6 2.99 -13.55 -27.03
CA VAL A 6 4.22 -13.25 -26.27
C VAL A 6 3.98 -13.40 -24.77
N LYS A 7 2.83 -12.92 -24.28
CA LYS A 7 2.45 -13.09 -22.86
C LYS A 7 2.29 -14.57 -22.49
N LEU A 8 1.64 -15.36 -23.35
CA LEU A 8 1.45 -16.79 -23.10
C LEU A 8 2.77 -17.56 -23.09
N GLU A 9 3.67 -17.27 -24.01
CA GLU A 9 5.01 -17.88 -24.03
C GLU A 9 5.81 -17.54 -22.78
N GLN A 10 5.81 -16.28 -22.37
CA GLN A 10 6.53 -15.84 -21.18
C GLN A 10 5.93 -16.43 -19.88
N ALA A 11 4.61 -16.48 -19.78
CA ALA A 11 3.95 -17.08 -18.62
C ALA A 11 4.17 -18.61 -18.58
N TYR A 12 4.18 -19.25 -19.73
CA TYR A 12 4.47 -20.69 -19.85
C TYR A 12 5.88 -21.05 -19.37
N ASP A 13 6.86 -20.18 -19.67
CA ASP A 13 8.25 -20.34 -19.26
C ASP A 13 8.50 -19.94 -17.78
N GLY A 14 7.46 -19.56 -17.04
CA GLY A 14 7.56 -19.07 -15.65
C GLY A 14 8.25 -17.72 -15.54
N ILE A 15 8.36 -16.98 -16.63
CA ILE A 15 8.95 -15.63 -16.66
C ILE A 15 7.86 -14.63 -16.25
N HIS A 16 8.07 -13.95 -15.13
CA HIS A 16 7.24 -12.80 -14.77
C HIS A 16 7.31 -11.73 -15.86
N LEU A 17 6.16 -11.17 -16.24
CA LEU A 17 6.14 -10.07 -17.18
C LEU A 17 6.93 -8.90 -16.59
N PRO A 18 7.84 -8.27 -17.33
CA PRO A 18 8.55 -7.09 -16.87
C PRO A 18 7.54 -5.99 -16.51
N GLN A 19 7.81 -5.19 -15.47
CA GLN A 19 6.98 -4.02 -15.10
C GLN A 19 6.68 -3.10 -16.29
N SER A 20 7.58 -3.05 -17.28
CA SER A 20 7.40 -2.31 -18.53
C SER A 20 6.17 -2.72 -19.35
N TRP A 21 5.56 -3.88 -19.06
CA TRP A 21 4.35 -4.37 -19.74
C TRP A 21 3.07 -3.92 -19.03
N MET A 22 3.17 -3.49 -17.78
CA MET A 22 2.06 -2.84 -17.10
C MET A 22 1.78 -1.49 -17.74
N LYS A 23 0.51 -1.14 -17.89
CA LYS A 23 0.10 0.19 -18.35
C LYS A 23 0.63 1.24 -17.38
N GLU A 24 0.85 2.46 -17.89
CA GLU A 24 1.44 3.58 -17.13
C GLU A 24 0.79 3.81 -15.74
N ASN A 25 -0.53 3.60 -15.63
CA ASN A 25 -1.28 3.76 -14.37
C ASN A 25 -1.58 2.43 -13.68
N CYS A 26 -0.98 1.33 -14.13
CA CYS A 26 -1.18 0.04 -13.49
C CYS A 26 -0.35 -0.03 -12.20
N VAL A 27 -0.97 -0.51 -11.14
CA VAL A 27 -0.36 -0.68 -9.82
C VAL A 27 -0.05 -2.14 -9.55
N MET A 28 -0.92 -3.05 -10.00
CA MET A 28 -0.75 -4.49 -9.86
C MET A 28 -1.44 -5.25 -10.99
N GLU A 29 -0.94 -6.43 -11.30
CA GLU A 29 -1.53 -7.39 -12.22
C GLU A 29 -1.82 -8.69 -11.48
N LEU A 30 -3.04 -9.17 -11.61
CA LEU A 30 -3.46 -10.47 -11.09
C LEU A 30 -3.66 -11.47 -12.22
N GLU A 31 -3.17 -12.68 -12.02
CA GLU A 31 -3.44 -13.84 -12.83
C GLU A 31 -4.62 -14.62 -12.24
N ILE A 32 -5.58 -14.95 -13.07
CA ILE A 32 -6.76 -15.74 -12.73
C ILE A 32 -6.56 -17.14 -13.29
N VAL A 33 -6.50 -18.12 -12.41
CA VAL A 33 -6.23 -19.53 -12.75
C VAL A 33 -7.41 -20.39 -12.37
N PRO A 34 -7.95 -21.22 -13.27
CA PRO A 34 -8.97 -22.22 -12.92
C PRO A 34 -8.43 -23.22 -11.90
N GLU A 35 -9.21 -23.57 -10.88
CA GLU A 35 -8.80 -24.61 -9.94
C GLU A 35 -8.74 -25.95 -10.69
N ASN A 36 -7.66 -26.66 -10.53
CA ASN A 36 -7.39 -27.96 -11.18
C ASN A 36 -7.14 -27.94 -12.70
N ASP A 37 -6.90 -26.79 -13.29
CA ASP A 37 -6.48 -26.69 -14.69
C ASP A 37 -5.05 -26.15 -14.79
N GLY A 38 -4.12 -26.99 -15.20
CA GLY A 38 -2.73 -26.60 -15.42
C GLY A 38 -2.46 -26.06 -16.84
N ASP A 39 -3.49 -25.89 -17.66
CA ASP A 39 -3.33 -25.36 -19.02
C ASP A 39 -3.38 -23.83 -19.02
N ILE A 40 -2.21 -23.20 -19.20
CA ILE A 40 -2.07 -21.75 -19.22
C ILE A 40 -2.96 -21.04 -20.25
N ARG A 41 -3.45 -21.74 -21.26
CA ARG A 41 -4.38 -21.17 -22.25
C ARG A 41 -5.73 -20.79 -21.65
N HIS A 42 -6.05 -21.32 -20.46
CA HIS A 42 -7.26 -21.01 -19.72
C HIS A 42 -7.03 -19.94 -18.64
N HIS A 43 -5.82 -19.42 -18.50
CA HIS A 43 -5.53 -18.33 -17.59
C HIS A 43 -5.91 -16.97 -18.22
N ASP A 44 -6.20 -15.99 -17.40
CA ASP A 44 -6.39 -14.60 -17.81
C ASP A 44 -5.74 -13.65 -16.83
N TRP A 45 -5.41 -12.46 -17.27
CA TRP A 45 -4.73 -11.44 -16.48
C TRP A 45 -5.54 -10.17 -16.39
N VAL A 46 -5.60 -9.58 -15.20
CA VAL A 46 -6.31 -8.32 -14.93
C VAL A 46 -5.36 -7.33 -14.30
N GLN A 47 -5.20 -6.19 -14.95
CA GLN A 47 -4.40 -5.05 -14.45
C GLN A 47 -5.29 -4.09 -13.67
N PHE A 48 -4.85 -3.69 -12.48
CA PHE A 48 -5.55 -2.77 -11.58
C PHE A 48 -4.83 -1.41 -11.51
N PRO A 49 -5.58 -0.28 -11.43
CA PRO A 49 -7.04 -0.22 -11.37
C PRO A 49 -7.73 -0.59 -12.70
N THR A 50 -8.90 -1.18 -12.61
CA THR A 50 -9.67 -1.64 -13.77
C THR A 50 -11.15 -1.25 -13.67
N ASP A 51 -11.83 -1.30 -14.81
CA ASP A 51 -13.30 -1.27 -14.87
C ASP A 51 -13.85 -2.61 -14.32
N PRO A 52 -14.85 -2.60 -13.41
CA PRO A 52 -15.45 -3.81 -12.87
C PRO A 52 -15.91 -4.80 -13.96
N LEU A 53 -16.48 -4.30 -15.05
CA LEU A 53 -16.91 -5.14 -16.18
C LEU A 53 -15.74 -5.85 -16.88
N LYS A 54 -14.54 -5.28 -16.84
CA LYS A 54 -13.35 -5.96 -17.39
C LYS A 54 -12.90 -7.09 -16.51
N ALA A 55 -12.95 -6.93 -15.20
CA ALA A 55 -12.65 -7.99 -14.25
C ALA A 55 -13.66 -9.15 -14.39
N GLU A 56 -14.95 -8.85 -14.45
CA GLU A 56 -15.99 -9.87 -14.68
C GLU A 56 -15.80 -10.60 -16.00
N ARG A 57 -15.46 -9.91 -17.08
CA ARG A 57 -15.18 -10.53 -18.38
C ARG A 57 -13.94 -11.42 -18.34
N ALA A 58 -12.92 -11.07 -17.59
CA ALA A 58 -11.75 -11.92 -17.39
C ALA A 58 -12.15 -13.24 -16.71
N LEU A 59 -12.96 -13.18 -15.65
CA LEU A 59 -13.52 -14.35 -14.98
C LEU A 59 -14.32 -15.25 -15.94
N LEU A 60 -15.16 -14.65 -16.79
CA LEU A 60 -15.94 -15.39 -17.77
C LEU A 60 -15.05 -16.05 -18.85
N ARG A 61 -13.96 -15.40 -19.27
CA ARG A 61 -13.03 -15.98 -20.26
C ARG A 61 -12.28 -17.19 -19.72
N VAL A 62 -11.99 -17.21 -18.46
CA VAL A 62 -11.38 -18.36 -17.77
C VAL A 62 -12.35 -19.56 -17.70
N GLY A 63 -13.60 -19.39 -18.17
CA GLY A 63 -14.57 -20.47 -18.29
C GLY A 63 -15.19 -20.91 -16.97
N ILE A 64 -15.21 -20.01 -15.98
CA ILE A 64 -15.80 -20.31 -14.69
C ILE A 64 -17.31 -20.31 -14.83
N PRO A 65 -17.99 -21.46 -14.68
CA PRO A 65 -19.39 -21.43 -14.36
C PRO A 65 -19.56 -20.68 -13.04
N VAL A 66 -20.68 -20.01 -12.87
CA VAL A 66 -21.03 -19.10 -11.74
C VAL A 66 -20.65 -19.62 -10.34
N PHE A 67 -20.24 -20.88 -10.22
CA PHE A 67 -19.83 -21.58 -8.99
C PHE A 67 -18.48 -22.31 -9.11
N GLY A 68 -17.68 -22.06 -10.17
CA GLY A 68 -16.34 -22.65 -10.32
C GLY A 68 -15.35 -22.03 -9.32
N LYS A 69 -14.47 -22.85 -8.78
CA LYS A 69 -13.39 -22.36 -7.93
C LYS A 69 -12.27 -21.83 -8.79
N VAL A 70 -11.84 -20.59 -8.53
CA VAL A 70 -10.65 -19.98 -9.12
C VAL A 70 -9.64 -19.67 -8.05
N GLN A 71 -8.38 -19.74 -8.45
CA GLN A 71 -7.27 -19.18 -7.72
C GLN A 71 -6.87 -17.86 -8.38
N VAL A 72 -6.46 -16.93 -7.57
CA VAL A 72 -5.92 -15.63 -8.02
C VAL A 72 -4.52 -15.52 -7.46
N GLN A 73 -3.58 -15.17 -8.33
CA GLN A 73 -2.17 -15.00 -7.98
C GLN A 73 -1.71 -13.60 -8.38
N LEU A 74 -0.79 -13.03 -7.61
CA LEU A 74 -0.13 -11.79 -7.99
C LEU A 74 0.89 -12.10 -9.08
N SER A 75 0.69 -11.55 -10.27
CA SER A 75 1.60 -11.69 -11.41
C SER A 75 2.70 -10.65 -11.37
N ASP A 76 2.32 -9.36 -11.15
CA ASP A 76 3.25 -8.25 -11.05
C ASP A 76 2.67 -7.12 -10.17
N SER A 77 3.54 -6.28 -9.57
CA SER A 77 3.10 -5.20 -8.70
C SER A 77 4.15 -4.11 -8.54
N ARG A 78 3.68 -2.86 -8.42
CA ARG A 78 4.48 -1.73 -7.95
C ARG A 78 4.53 -1.64 -6.42
N PHE A 79 3.67 -2.40 -5.73
CA PHE A 79 3.68 -2.42 -4.26
C PHE A 79 4.95 -3.08 -3.73
N PRO A 80 5.56 -2.51 -2.69
CA PRO A 80 6.65 -3.16 -1.96
C PRO A 80 6.16 -4.41 -1.23
N ASP A 81 7.08 -5.30 -0.91
CA ASP A 81 6.81 -6.60 -0.28
C ASP A 81 6.00 -6.48 1.03
N GLU A 82 6.21 -5.41 1.80
CA GLU A 82 5.50 -5.15 3.05
C GLU A 82 4.01 -4.93 2.80
N VAL A 83 3.67 -4.22 1.73
CA VAL A 83 2.30 -4.01 1.29
C VAL A 83 1.71 -5.31 0.76
N VAL A 84 2.43 -6.01 -0.13
CA VAL A 84 1.97 -7.28 -0.71
C VAL A 84 1.65 -8.31 0.37
N ARG A 85 2.47 -8.41 1.41
CA ARG A 85 2.23 -9.31 2.54
C ARG A 85 0.98 -8.98 3.36
N ALA A 86 0.58 -7.71 3.39
CA ALA A 86 -0.64 -7.27 4.06
C ALA A 86 -1.90 -7.53 3.24
N LEU A 87 -1.76 -7.69 1.90
CA LEU A 87 -2.90 -7.90 1.02
C LEU A 87 -3.42 -9.33 1.11
N ASP A 88 -4.75 -9.44 1.19
CA ASP A 88 -5.45 -10.71 1.03
C ASP A 88 -5.85 -10.86 -0.44
N ILE A 89 -5.01 -11.56 -1.21
CA ILE A 89 -5.20 -11.71 -2.66
C ILE A 89 -6.10 -12.91 -2.92
N ARG A 90 -7.41 -12.63 -2.91
CA ARG A 90 -8.48 -13.60 -3.24
C ARG A 90 -9.48 -12.99 -4.20
N ILE A 91 -10.18 -13.85 -4.93
CA ILE A 91 -11.21 -13.41 -5.89
C ILE A 91 -12.31 -12.55 -5.24
N GLY A 92 -12.68 -12.84 -4.00
CA GLY A 92 -13.67 -12.07 -3.25
C GLY A 92 -13.22 -10.67 -2.84
N CYS A 93 -11.92 -10.39 -2.92
CA CYS A 93 -11.33 -9.11 -2.52
C CYS A 93 -11.01 -8.19 -3.70
N TYR A 94 -11.43 -8.53 -4.94
CA TYR A 94 -11.05 -7.75 -6.13
C TYR A 94 -11.52 -6.29 -6.08
N GLN A 95 -12.64 -6.00 -5.44
CA GLN A 95 -13.15 -4.64 -5.30
C GLN A 95 -12.23 -3.80 -4.42
N GLN A 96 -11.87 -4.31 -3.24
CA GLN A 96 -10.95 -3.62 -2.32
C GLN A 96 -9.57 -3.44 -2.94
N LEU A 97 -9.06 -4.44 -3.66
CA LEU A 97 -7.80 -4.34 -4.41
C LEU A 97 -7.87 -3.28 -5.51
N ASN A 98 -9.02 -3.17 -6.19
CA ASN A 98 -9.25 -2.18 -7.22
C ASN A 98 -9.33 -0.74 -6.66
N GLU A 99 -10.00 -0.56 -5.52
CA GLU A 99 -10.07 0.72 -4.82
C GLU A 99 -8.70 1.18 -4.32
N LEU A 100 -7.96 0.30 -3.65
CA LEU A 100 -6.57 0.56 -3.26
C LEU A 100 -5.72 0.95 -4.48
N SER A 101 -5.82 0.21 -5.57
CA SER A 101 -5.06 0.50 -6.79
C SER A 101 -5.44 1.85 -7.41
N ARG A 102 -6.69 2.30 -7.30
CA ARG A 102 -7.11 3.64 -7.74
C ARG A 102 -6.45 4.74 -6.93
N VAL A 103 -6.39 4.59 -5.62
CA VAL A 103 -5.70 5.55 -4.73
C VAL A 103 -4.22 5.63 -5.10
N CYS A 104 -3.57 4.49 -5.29
CA CYS A 104 -2.14 4.42 -5.56
C CYS A 104 -1.75 4.66 -7.04
N ALA A 105 -2.72 4.80 -7.96
CA ALA A 105 -2.42 4.97 -9.39
C ALA A 105 -1.60 6.23 -9.71
N ALA A 106 -1.74 7.28 -8.89
CA ALA A 106 -0.99 8.53 -9.02
C ALA A 106 0.34 8.55 -8.25
N PHE A 107 0.64 7.51 -7.47
CA PHE A 107 1.82 7.43 -6.62
C PHE A 107 3.09 7.37 -7.46
N GLN A 108 4.09 8.10 -6.99
CA GLN A 108 5.46 7.99 -7.49
C GLN A 108 6.22 6.91 -6.71
N GLU A 109 7.41 6.57 -7.13
CA GLU A 109 8.24 5.53 -6.50
C GLU A 109 8.50 5.82 -5.00
N HIS A 110 8.69 7.10 -4.65
CA HIS A 110 8.84 7.53 -3.27
C HIS A 110 7.60 7.23 -2.41
N ASP A 111 6.40 7.43 -2.95
CA ASP A 111 5.15 7.19 -2.23
C ASP A 111 4.94 5.70 -1.97
N PHE A 112 5.28 4.84 -2.94
CA PHE A 112 5.28 3.39 -2.74
C PHE A 112 6.28 2.96 -1.65
N ALA A 113 7.50 3.52 -1.67
CA ALA A 113 8.50 3.23 -0.64
C ALA A 113 8.03 3.68 0.75
N LYS A 114 7.42 4.86 0.85
CA LYS A 114 6.82 5.38 2.08
C LYS A 114 5.68 4.50 2.56
N LEU A 115 4.75 4.09 1.66
CA LEU A 115 3.66 3.18 2.00
C LEU A 115 4.18 1.84 2.54
N GLY A 116 5.25 1.29 1.97
CA GLY A 116 5.91 0.09 2.50
C GLY A 116 6.41 0.27 3.94
N ALA A 117 7.06 1.40 4.23
CA ALA A 117 7.50 1.73 5.58
C ALA A 117 6.32 1.90 6.56
N VAL A 118 5.24 2.56 6.12
CA VAL A 118 4.00 2.74 6.88
C VAL A 118 3.34 1.40 7.19
N CYS A 119 3.23 0.48 6.21
CA CYS A 119 2.71 -0.87 6.44
C CYS A 119 3.57 -1.68 7.42
N HIS A 120 4.87 -1.49 7.41
CA HIS A 120 5.75 -2.12 8.41
C HIS A 120 5.50 -1.57 9.83
N LEU A 121 5.20 -0.27 9.95
CA LEU A 121 4.87 0.37 11.23
C LEU A 121 3.49 -0.07 11.73
N ALA A 122 2.45 0.11 10.91
CA ALA A 122 1.05 -0.04 11.28
C ALA A 122 0.56 -1.49 11.25
N LYS A 123 1.20 -2.38 10.47
CA LYS A 123 0.83 -3.81 10.30
C LYS A 123 -0.63 -3.99 9.88
N PRO A 124 -1.07 -3.39 8.77
CA PRO A 124 -2.44 -3.52 8.29
C PRO A 124 -2.77 -4.97 7.89
N GLU A 125 -4.06 -5.30 7.95
CA GLU A 125 -4.60 -6.56 7.47
C GLU A 125 -5.62 -6.31 6.36
N GLY A 126 -5.32 -6.77 5.15
CA GLY A 126 -6.17 -6.63 3.96
C GLY A 126 -6.07 -5.30 3.24
N ALA A 127 -6.64 -5.27 2.03
CA ALA A 127 -6.52 -4.14 1.10
C ALA A 127 -7.22 -2.88 1.60
N GLU A 128 -8.27 -3.00 2.41
CA GLU A 128 -9.02 -1.86 2.93
C GLU A 128 -8.19 -1.07 3.94
N SER A 129 -7.57 -1.73 4.93
CA SER A 129 -6.68 -1.09 5.88
C SER A 129 -5.48 -0.43 5.20
N VAL A 130 -4.89 -1.10 4.19
CA VAL A 130 -3.81 -0.52 3.38
C VAL A 130 -4.29 0.71 2.61
N ARG A 131 -5.53 0.71 2.08
CA ARG A 131 -6.11 1.84 1.38
C ARG A 131 -6.26 3.07 2.30
N HIS A 132 -6.75 2.88 3.52
CA HIS A 132 -6.87 3.97 4.48
C HIS A 132 -5.51 4.58 4.84
N LEU A 133 -4.47 3.76 4.99
CA LEU A 133 -3.11 4.25 5.18
C LEU A 133 -2.60 5.03 3.95
N ALA A 134 -2.89 4.55 2.74
CA ALA A 134 -2.49 5.21 1.49
C ALA A 134 -3.21 6.56 1.28
N GLU A 135 -4.50 6.65 1.63
CA GLU A 135 -5.30 7.88 1.58
C GLU A 135 -4.80 8.95 2.57
N ASN A 136 -4.17 8.54 3.66
CA ASN A 136 -3.65 9.41 4.72
C ASN A 136 -2.11 9.38 4.80
N LEU A 137 -1.45 9.15 3.68
CA LEU A 137 0.00 9.01 3.63
C LEU A 137 0.73 10.31 4.05
N ASP A 138 0.08 11.46 3.90
CA ASP A 138 0.57 12.77 4.33
C ASP A 138 0.69 12.91 5.86
N GLN A 139 -0.03 12.09 6.65
CA GLN A 139 0.06 12.06 8.11
C GLN A 139 1.29 11.27 8.62
N PHE A 140 2.16 10.85 7.73
CA PHE A 140 3.38 10.14 8.08
C PHE A 140 4.60 10.91 7.59
N ASP A 141 5.64 10.98 8.40
CA ASP A 141 6.97 11.39 7.96
C ASP A 141 7.77 10.15 7.56
N PHE A 142 8.56 10.27 6.48
CA PHE A 142 9.42 9.21 6.01
C PHE A 142 10.80 9.74 5.62
N ALA A 143 11.84 9.23 6.28
CA ALA A 143 13.22 9.51 5.98
C ALA A 143 13.91 8.27 5.41
N PRO A 144 14.01 8.16 4.06
CA PRO A 144 14.57 6.98 3.42
C PRO A 144 16.04 6.78 3.75
N GLY A 145 16.43 5.53 4.02
CA GLY A 145 17.80 5.15 4.30
C GLY A 145 18.36 5.63 5.66
N VAL A 146 17.48 6.07 6.55
CA VAL A 146 17.83 6.52 7.93
C VAL A 146 17.53 5.40 8.91
N HIS A 147 18.54 4.87 9.59
CA HIS A 147 18.40 3.65 10.41
C HIS A 147 18.82 3.84 11.88
N ILE A 148 19.45 4.97 12.22
CA ILE A 148 19.88 5.26 13.59
C ILE A 148 19.51 6.70 13.99
N PRO A 149 19.40 6.98 15.31
CA PRO A 149 19.00 8.31 15.78
C PRO A 149 19.89 9.45 15.28
N GLU A 150 21.20 9.27 15.17
CA GLU A 150 22.10 10.30 14.68
C GLU A 150 21.83 10.67 13.22
N GLU A 151 21.59 9.67 12.36
CA GLU A 151 21.21 9.90 10.96
C GLU A 151 19.87 10.63 10.87
N LEU A 152 18.91 10.26 11.74
CA LEU A 152 17.61 10.93 11.83
C LEU A 152 17.80 12.41 12.21
N GLY A 153 18.59 12.70 13.25
CA GLY A 153 18.87 14.06 13.66
C GLY A 153 19.51 14.87 12.55
N ARG A 154 20.47 14.29 11.83
CA ARG A 154 21.12 14.91 10.68
C ARG A 154 20.13 15.18 9.54
N TYR A 155 19.32 14.18 9.19
CA TYR A 155 18.27 14.30 8.17
C TYR A 155 17.28 15.42 8.51
N MET A 156 16.77 15.45 9.74
CA MET A 156 15.79 16.43 10.20
C MET A 156 16.34 17.85 10.19
N ILE A 157 17.58 18.04 10.60
CA ILE A 157 18.20 19.39 10.66
C ILE A 157 18.64 19.86 9.28
N GLN A 158 19.23 18.99 8.46
CA GLN A 158 19.84 19.39 7.19
C GLN A 158 18.92 19.26 5.97
N ARG A 159 17.98 18.28 5.96
CA ARG A 159 17.25 17.89 4.74
C ARG A 159 15.74 18.00 4.83
N SER A 160 15.15 17.92 6.02
CA SER A 160 13.69 17.92 6.16
C SER A 160 13.03 19.25 5.77
N GLY A 161 13.77 20.33 5.73
CA GLY A 161 13.25 21.69 5.50
C GLY A 161 12.54 22.31 6.72
N HIS A 162 12.40 21.56 7.83
CA HIS A 162 11.79 22.09 9.06
C HIS A 162 12.66 23.14 9.77
N TYR A 163 13.97 23.13 9.52
CA TYR A 163 14.91 24.04 10.16
C TYR A 163 15.75 24.79 9.12
N LYS A 164 16.16 25.99 9.49
CA LYS A 164 17.17 26.72 8.73
C LYS A 164 18.55 26.21 9.16
N TYR A 165 19.13 25.35 8.35
CA TYR A 165 20.46 24.82 8.58
C TYR A 165 21.53 25.84 8.26
N ASP A 166 22.56 25.94 9.13
CA ASP A 166 23.74 26.76 8.94
C ASP A 166 24.98 25.86 9.05
N GLU A 167 25.68 25.66 7.95
CA GLU A 167 26.85 24.80 7.86
C GLU A 167 27.99 25.28 8.78
N SER A 168 28.08 26.60 9.05
CA SER A 168 29.09 27.14 9.95
C SER A 168 28.91 26.72 11.42
N LEU A 169 27.75 26.21 11.77
CA LEU A 169 27.38 25.73 13.10
C LEU A 169 27.36 24.19 13.18
N GLU A 170 27.83 23.47 12.17
CA GLU A 170 27.75 22.01 12.08
C GLU A 170 28.26 21.28 13.34
N GLU A 171 29.41 21.73 13.86
CA GLU A 171 30.05 21.15 15.05
C GLU A 171 29.27 21.35 16.36
N PHE A 172 28.28 22.27 16.37
CA PHE A 172 27.46 22.56 17.54
C PHE A 172 26.12 21.79 17.54
N TYR A 173 25.76 21.13 16.44
CA TYR A 173 24.54 20.31 16.38
C TYR A 173 24.73 18.95 17.03
N ASN A 174 23.97 18.66 18.06
CA ASN A 174 23.94 17.35 18.66
C ASN A 174 22.89 16.47 17.95
N TYR A 175 23.26 15.91 16.80
CA TYR A 175 22.38 15.10 15.96
C TYR A 175 21.86 13.85 16.68
N GLY A 176 22.71 13.19 17.49
CA GLY A 176 22.36 11.97 18.21
C GLY A 176 21.25 12.20 19.23
N ASP A 177 21.43 13.17 20.13
CA ASP A 177 20.44 13.50 21.16
C ASP A 177 19.13 14.02 20.56
N TYR A 178 19.24 14.85 19.51
CA TYR A 178 18.05 15.34 18.83
C TYR A 178 17.26 14.21 18.18
N GLY A 179 17.90 13.33 17.41
CA GLY A 179 17.25 12.18 16.78
C GLY A 179 16.67 11.21 17.80
N ALA A 180 17.41 10.92 18.89
CA ALA A 180 16.91 10.08 19.97
C ALA A 180 15.64 10.67 20.64
N SER A 181 15.64 12.01 20.85
CA SER A 181 14.48 12.68 21.43
C SER A 181 13.23 12.62 20.53
N ARG A 182 13.43 12.62 19.22
CA ARG A 182 12.33 12.47 18.24
C ARG A 182 11.72 11.09 18.32
N VAL A 183 12.53 10.04 18.25
CA VAL A 183 12.08 8.64 18.35
C VAL A 183 11.26 8.37 19.61
N LEU A 184 11.62 8.98 20.74
CA LEU A 184 10.90 8.79 22.01
C LEU A 184 9.53 9.48 22.08
N ARG A 185 9.25 10.44 21.22
CA ARG A 185 8.03 11.28 21.29
C ARG A 185 6.96 10.89 20.27
N GLU A 186 7.29 10.08 19.32
CA GLU A 186 6.45 9.79 18.15
C GLU A 186 6.13 8.30 18.08
N ASP A 187 4.97 7.98 17.55
CA ASP A 187 4.68 6.63 17.07
C ASP A 187 5.54 6.38 15.84
N SER A 188 6.72 5.82 16.07
CA SER A 188 7.77 5.78 15.07
C SER A 188 8.59 4.51 15.11
N LYS A 189 9.25 4.21 14.00
CA LYS A 189 10.10 3.03 13.88
C LYS A 189 11.20 3.21 12.84
N PHE A 190 12.38 2.66 13.12
CA PHE A 190 13.35 2.35 12.08
C PHE A 190 12.98 1.03 11.42
N VAL A 191 12.87 1.05 10.11
CA VAL A 191 12.53 -0.10 9.26
C VAL A 191 13.60 -0.25 8.18
N ASP A 192 13.57 -1.35 7.43
CA ASP A 192 14.58 -1.63 6.39
C ASP A 192 14.67 -0.52 5.33
N ARG A 193 13.57 0.21 5.09
CA ARG A 193 13.49 1.32 4.12
C ARG A 193 13.94 2.67 4.69
N GLY A 194 14.08 2.78 6.00
CA GLY A 194 14.44 4.02 6.69
C GLY A 194 13.64 4.25 7.96
N TYR A 195 13.49 5.51 8.36
CA TYR A 195 12.70 5.91 9.51
C TYR A 195 11.30 6.34 9.05
N VAL A 196 10.28 5.90 9.78
CA VAL A 196 8.89 6.32 9.59
C VAL A 196 8.30 6.74 10.93
N SER A 197 7.52 7.82 10.95
CA SER A 197 6.74 8.28 12.11
C SER A 197 5.36 8.71 11.72
N TYR A 198 4.42 8.54 12.64
CA TYR A 198 3.03 8.95 12.51
C TYR A 198 2.76 10.19 13.35
N HIS A 199 2.07 11.17 12.80
CA HIS A 199 1.73 12.45 13.48
C HIS A 199 0.26 12.83 13.36
N GLY A 200 -0.59 11.91 12.91
CA GLY A 200 -2.03 12.12 12.86
C GLY A 200 -2.69 12.22 14.23
N THR A 201 -3.96 12.58 14.23
CA THR A 201 -4.76 12.75 15.47
C THR A 201 -5.47 11.47 15.92
N LEU A 202 -5.72 10.56 15.00
CA LEU A 202 -6.28 9.23 15.29
C LEU A 202 -5.16 8.27 15.71
N THR A 203 -5.50 7.21 16.41
CA THR A 203 -4.57 6.07 16.55
C THR A 203 -4.41 5.35 15.22
N LEU A 204 -3.31 4.62 15.02
CA LEU A 204 -3.10 3.83 13.80
C LEU A 204 -4.24 2.80 13.57
N GLU A 205 -4.81 2.24 14.66
CA GLU A 205 -5.94 1.31 14.55
C GLU A 205 -7.21 1.99 14.06
N GLU A 206 -7.54 3.18 14.60
CA GLU A 206 -8.69 3.97 14.17
C GLU A 206 -8.53 4.42 12.72
N LEU A 207 -7.34 4.86 12.33
CA LEU A 207 -7.02 5.23 10.95
C LEU A 207 -7.24 4.06 9.98
N MET A 208 -6.78 2.86 10.33
CA MET A 208 -6.94 1.66 9.51
C MET A 208 -8.40 1.19 9.41
N ARG A 209 -9.24 1.49 10.39
CA ARG A 209 -10.68 1.20 10.35
C ARG A 209 -11.51 2.27 9.67
N ASN A 210 -10.90 3.41 9.33
CA ASN A 210 -11.60 4.61 8.85
C ASN A 210 -12.63 5.14 9.89
N ASP A 211 -12.30 5.03 11.15
CA ASP A 211 -13.09 5.58 12.25
C ASP A 211 -12.90 7.11 12.23
N SER A 212 -13.64 7.80 11.37
CA SER A 212 -13.59 9.26 11.31
C SER A 212 -14.17 9.86 12.60
N VAL A 213 -13.63 11.01 13.02
CA VAL A 213 -14.17 11.75 14.20
C VAL A 213 -15.66 12.06 14.03
N GLU A 214 -16.14 12.14 12.80
CA GLU A 214 -17.56 12.33 12.46
C GLU A 214 -18.42 11.11 12.82
N SER A 215 -17.90 9.89 12.73
CA SER A 215 -18.65 8.68 13.12
C SER A 215 -18.87 8.61 14.63
N TYR A 216 -17.89 9.02 15.44
CA TYR A 216 -18.04 9.09 16.89
C TYR A 216 -19.04 10.16 17.33
N GLN A 217 -19.12 11.30 16.64
CA GLN A 217 -20.09 12.34 16.92
C GLN A 217 -21.51 11.87 16.59
N GLN A 218 -21.72 11.19 15.49
CA GLN A 218 -23.01 10.63 15.11
C GLN A 218 -23.47 9.51 16.06
N GLU A 219 -22.57 8.64 16.51
CA GLU A 219 -22.89 7.61 17.52
C GLU A 219 -23.21 8.22 18.88
N GLN A 220 -22.51 9.28 19.30
CA GLN A 220 -22.82 9.97 20.55
C GLN A 220 -24.15 10.71 20.48
N GLU A 221 -24.47 11.37 19.38
CA GLU A 221 -25.76 12.02 19.17
C GLU A 221 -26.91 11.02 19.13
N ALA A 222 -26.75 9.89 18.42
CA ALA A 222 -27.74 8.82 18.37
C ALA A 222 -27.97 8.16 19.76
N ASN A 223 -26.91 7.98 20.54
CA ASN A 223 -27.02 7.44 21.90
C ASN A 223 -27.67 8.43 22.89
N MET A 224 -27.45 9.75 22.69
CA MET A 224 -28.12 10.76 23.54
C MET A 224 -29.62 10.90 23.22
N GLU A 225 -30.00 10.79 21.95
CA GLU A 225 -31.41 10.77 21.52
C GLU A 225 -32.15 9.50 22.02
N GLY A 226 -31.46 8.36 22.08
CA GLY A 226 -32.02 7.10 22.58
C GLY A 226 -32.26 7.06 24.09
N MET A 227 -31.66 7.97 24.88
CA MET A 227 -31.84 8.07 26.33
C MET A 227 -32.90 9.09 26.76
N ALA A 228 -33.56 9.76 25.82
CA ALA A 228 -34.54 10.81 26.12
C ALA A 228 -35.99 10.33 26.14
N TRP A 229 -36.27 9.04 26.46
CA TRP A 229 -37.61 8.47 26.64
C TRP A 229 -37.71 7.75 27.97
#